data_371fade1287985765852481812aee48a
#
_entry.id   371fade1287985765852481812aee48a
#
_cell.length_a   1.000
_cell.length_b   1.000
_cell.length_c   1.000
_cell.angle_alpha   90.00
_cell.angle_beta   90.00
_cell.angle_gamma   90.00
#
_symmetry.space_group_name_H-M   'P 1'
#
loop_
_entity.id
_entity.type
_entity.pdbx_description
1 polymer ?
#
loop_
_entity_poly.entity_id
_entity_poly.type
_entity_poly.pdbx_seq_one_letter_code
_entity_poly.pdbx_strand_id
1 'polypeptide(L)'
;VILASEDVGNAAPAALPLAVATAQACEIVGLPECQLNLAQAVTYLACAAKSNAATVGIYEARADVREGRLLPVPVHLRDKHYAGAERLGHGQSYQYAHDAPDAVAAQDYLGVEREYYRPVGRGFEKELAERLQTIREKLKGARSEELARSAELGARSEERTRMHVFAPRSALPAPRLA
;
A
#
# COMPACT_ATOMS: atom_id res chain seq x y z
N VAL A 1 -12.37 11.50 -21.60
CA VAL A 1 -11.44 10.67 -20.81
C VAL A 1 -11.12 11.34 -19.46
N ILE A 2 -10.61 12.58 -19.44
CA ILE A 2 -10.23 13.27 -18.20
C ILE A 2 -11.38 13.32 -17.21
N LEU A 3 -12.55 13.85 -17.57
CA LEU A 3 -13.76 13.90 -16.73
C LEU A 3 -14.12 12.52 -16.14
N ALA A 4 -13.97 11.46 -16.93
CA ALA A 4 -14.26 10.09 -16.47
C ALA A 4 -13.32 9.63 -15.34
N SER A 5 -12.07 10.08 -15.34
CA SER A 5 -11.08 9.74 -14.30
C SER A 5 -11.13 10.72 -13.12
N GLU A 6 -11.27 12.02 -13.38
CA GLU A 6 -11.13 13.08 -12.40
C GLU A 6 -12.41 13.25 -11.57
N ASP A 7 -13.58 13.31 -12.22
CA ASP A 7 -14.85 13.64 -11.58
C ASP A 7 -15.74 12.42 -11.31
N VAL A 8 -15.74 11.44 -12.22
CA VAL A 8 -16.54 10.21 -12.06
C VAL A 8 -15.77 9.18 -11.22
N GLY A 9 -14.53 8.91 -11.57
CA GLY A 9 -13.62 8.05 -10.82
C GLY A 9 -14.23 6.68 -10.50
N ASN A 10 -13.94 6.21 -9.30
CA ASN A 10 -14.40 4.90 -8.82
C ASN A 10 -15.89 4.86 -8.44
N ALA A 11 -16.61 5.99 -8.48
CA ALA A 11 -18.06 5.98 -8.26
C ALA A 11 -18.81 5.27 -9.41
N ALA A 12 -18.27 5.31 -10.64
CA ALA A 12 -18.75 4.54 -11.79
C ALA A 12 -17.56 4.02 -12.60
N PRO A 13 -16.96 2.86 -12.25
CA PRO A 13 -15.72 2.37 -12.86
C PRO A 13 -15.79 2.15 -14.37
N ALA A 14 -16.98 1.91 -14.92
CA ALA A 14 -17.19 1.77 -16.38
C ALA A 14 -17.04 3.09 -17.16
N ALA A 15 -16.97 4.24 -16.50
CA ALA A 15 -16.88 5.55 -17.17
C ALA A 15 -15.61 5.72 -18.01
N LEU A 16 -14.45 5.34 -17.46
CA LEU A 16 -13.17 5.46 -18.17
C LEU A 16 -13.09 4.52 -19.40
N PRO A 17 -13.37 3.21 -19.29
CA PRO A 17 -13.46 2.33 -20.46
C PRO A 17 -14.43 2.83 -21.51
N LEU A 18 -15.62 3.29 -21.13
CA LEU A 18 -16.61 3.83 -22.06
C LEU A 18 -16.06 5.06 -22.80
N ALA A 19 -15.43 6.00 -22.09
CA ALA A 19 -14.87 7.21 -22.71
C ALA A 19 -13.74 6.88 -23.70
N VAL A 20 -12.89 5.90 -23.39
CA VAL A 20 -11.82 5.43 -24.28
C VAL A 20 -12.41 4.71 -25.48
N ALA A 21 -13.35 3.78 -25.27
CA ALA A 21 -14.02 3.07 -26.35
C ALA A 21 -14.77 4.01 -27.30
N THR A 22 -15.39 5.07 -26.76
CA THR A 22 -16.05 6.11 -27.57
C THR A 22 -15.06 6.85 -28.48
N ALA A 23 -13.90 7.24 -27.93
CA ALA A 23 -12.86 7.92 -28.71
C ALA A 23 -12.38 7.01 -29.88
N GLN A 24 -12.10 5.75 -29.59
CA GLN A 24 -11.70 4.75 -30.60
C GLN A 24 -12.80 4.51 -31.64
N ALA A 25 -14.07 4.40 -31.24
CA ALA A 25 -15.19 4.24 -32.15
C ALA A 25 -15.32 5.44 -33.10
N CYS A 26 -15.11 6.66 -32.59
CA CYS A 26 -15.12 7.86 -33.44
C CYS A 26 -14.02 7.86 -34.51
N GLU A 27 -12.83 7.36 -34.17
CA GLU A 27 -11.72 7.22 -35.10
C GLU A 27 -12.00 6.16 -36.20
N ILE A 28 -12.67 5.05 -35.85
CA ILE A 28 -12.95 3.93 -36.73
C ILE A 28 -14.13 4.27 -37.65
N VAL A 29 -15.22 4.79 -37.09
CA VAL A 29 -16.49 4.99 -37.81
C VAL A 29 -16.51 6.32 -38.55
N GLY A 30 -15.99 7.39 -37.93
CA GLY A 30 -16.05 8.74 -38.51
C GLY A 30 -17.41 9.41 -38.40
N LEU A 31 -17.48 10.65 -38.88
CA LEU A 31 -18.71 11.44 -38.97
C LEU A 31 -19.46 11.07 -40.26
N PRO A 32 -20.81 11.08 -40.23
CA PRO A 32 -21.64 11.54 -39.10
C PRO A 32 -22.00 10.46 -38.07
N GLU A 33 -21.76 9.17 -38.35
CA GLU A 33 -22.28 8.05 -37.58
C GLU A 33 -21.71 7.98 -36.16
N CYS A 34 -20.47 8.45 -35.90
CA CYS A 34 -19.87 8.45 -34.58
C CYS A 34 -20.61 9.38 -33.59
N GLN A 35 -21.52 10.25 -34.04
CA GLN A 35 -22.41 11.03 -33.20
C GLN A 35 -23.24 10.16 -32.25
N LEU A 36 -23.59 8.93 -32.69
CA LEU A 36 -24.31 7.97 -31.85
C LEU A 36 -23.46 7.53 -30.64
N ASN A 37 -22.20 7.23 -30.88
CA ASN A 37 -21.25 6.85 -29.81
C ASN A 37 -21.03 8.00 -28.82
N LEU A 38 -20.87 9.23 -29.34
CA LEU A 38 -20.71 10.43 -28.52
C LEU A 38 -21.96 10.69 -27.67
N ALA A 39 -23.17 10.57 -28.25
CA ALA A 39 -24.42 10.75 -27.51
C ALA A 39 -24.56 9.76 -26.36
N GLN A 40 -24.21 8.48 -26.58
CA GLN A 40 -24.21 7.45 -25.55
C GLN A 40 -23.23 7.81 -24.41
N ALA A 41 -22.00 8.17 -24.75
CA ALA A 41 -20.99 8.50 -23.76
C ALA A 41 -21.36 9.75 -22.94
N VAL A 42 -21.87 10.80 -23.61
CA VAL A 42 -22.28 12.05 -22.92
C VAL A 42 -23.41 11.76 -21.94
N THR A 43 -24.46 11.05 -22.36
CA THR A 43 -25.58 10.73 -21.48
C THR A 43 -25.17 9.87 -20.29
N TYR A 44 -24.34 8.86 -20.52
CA TYR A 44 -23.81 8.01 -19.44
C TYR A 44 -22.98 8.82 -18.44
N LEU A 45 -22.01 9.59 -18.91
CA LEU A 45 -21.12 10.38 -18.05
C LEU A 45 -21.88 11.48 -17.30
N ALA A 46 -22.88 12.09 -17.91
CA ALA A 46 -23.72 13.09 -17.28
C ALA A 46 -24.51 12.52 -16.09
N CYS A 47 -25.05 11.30 -16.25
CA CYS A 47 -25.85 10.62 -15.23
C CYS A 47 -25.05 9.79 -14.23
N ALA A 48 -23.77 9.51 -14.49
CA ALA A 48 -22.92 8.72 -13.62
C ALA A 48 -22.74 9.33 -12.24
N ALA A 49 -22.67 8.50 -11.21
CA ALA A 49 -22.23 8.94 -9.88
C ALA A 49 -20.83 9.57 -9.97
N LYS A 50 -20.56 10.56 -9.13
CA LYS A 50 -19.32 11.34 -9.18
C LYS A 50 -18.50 11.16 -7.91
N SER A 51 -17.18 10.96 -8.07
CA SER A 51 -16.21 10.97 -6.98
C SER A 51 -14.84 11.39 -7.50
N ASN A 52 -14.23 12.34 -6.85
CA ASN A 52 -12.84 12.75 -7.08
C ASN A 52 -11.87 12.17 -6.05
N ALA A 53 -12.25 11.16 -5.27
CA ALA A 53 -11.44 10.61 -4.18
C ALA A 53 -10.07 10.09 -4.67
N ALA A 54 -10.01 9.46 -5.85
CA ALA A 54 -8.76 9.00 -6.44
C ALA A 54 -7.85 10.18 -6.85
N THR A 55 -8.43 11.24 -7.41
CA THR A 55 -7.74 12.48 -7.80
C THR A 55 -7.15 13.19 -6.58
N VAL A 56 -7.92 13.33 -5.50
CA VAL A 56 -7.43 13.88 -4.23
C VAL A 56 -6.28 13.02 -3.69
N GLY A 57 -6.45 11.70 -3.70
CA GLY A 57 -5.43 10.76 -3.21
C GLY A 57 -4.09 10.88 -3.92
N ILE A 58 -4.07 10.96 -5.26
CA ILE A 58 -2.81 11.13 -6.00
C ILE A 58 -2.19 12.52 -5.77
N TYR A 59 -2.98 13.57 -5.60
CA TYR A 59 -2.44 14.89 -5.30
C TYR A 59 -1.83 14.96 -3.90
N GLU A 60 -2.45 14.37 -2.89
CA GLU A 60 -1.88 14.27 -1.54
C GLU A 60 -0.56 13.46 -1.56
N ALA A 61 -0.53 12.31 -2.22
CA ALA A 61 0.69 11.50 -2.33
C ALA A 61 1.83 12.26 -3.03
N ARG A 62 1.52 13.00 -4.10
CA ARG A 62 2.50 13.86 -4.80
C ARG A 62 3.00 15.01 -3.94
N ALA A 63 2.13 15.59 -3.10
CA ALA A 63 2.53 16.63 -2.16
C ALA A 63 3.53 16.08 -1.13
N ASP A 64 3.27 14.91 -0.57
CA ASP A 64 4.20 14.26 0.37
C ASP A 64 5.58 14.02 -0.25
N VAL A 65 5.63 13.54 -1.49
CA VAL A 65 6.90 13.35 -2.21
C VAL A 65 7.63 14.69 -2.43
N ARG A 66 6.92 15.74 -2.84
CA ARG A 66 7.52 17.07 -3.08
C ARG A 66 8.05 17.72 -1.80
N GLU A 67 7.42 17.46 -0.67
CA GLU A 67 7.83 17.94 0.64
C GLU A 67 8.93 17.08 1.29
N GLY A 68 9.48 16.14 0.54
CA GLY A 68 10.58 15.28 1.00
C GLY A 68 10.18 14.19 1.98
N ARG A 69 8.89 13.94 2.15
CA ARG A 69 8.38 12.83 2.97
C ARG A 69 8.49 11.50 2.21
N LEU A 70 9.71 11.16 1.82
CA LEU A 70 10.02 9.91 1.14
C LEU A 70 10.18 8.80 2.18
N LEU A 71 9.38 7.76 2.03
CA LEU A 71 9.46 6.59 2.89
C LEU A 71 10.30 5.51 2.20
N PRO A 72 11.29 4.92 2.90
CA PRO A 72 12.02 3.79 2.36
C PRO A 72 11.06 2.58 2.23
N VAL A 73 11.24 1.78 1.19
CA VAL A 73 10.52 0.51 1.06
C VAL A 73 10.82 -0.35 2.29
N PRO A 74 9.81 -0.87 3.00
CA PRO A 74 10.01 -1.78 4.13
C PRO A 74 10.93 -2.95 3.78
N VAL A 75 11.77 -3.38 4.72
CA VAL A 75 12.85 -4.35 4.45
C VAL A 75 12.32 -5.69 3.92
N HIS A 76 11.17 -6.16 4.44
CA HIS A 76 10.53 -7.40 4.00
C HIS A 76 9.97 -7.32 2.58
N LEU A 77 9.69 -6.12 2.05
CA LEU A 77 9.21 -5.91 0.66
C LEU A 77 10.34 -5.69 -0.35
N ARG A 78 11.62 -5.63 0.11
CA ARG A 78 12.76 -5.44 -0.79
C ARG A 78 13.12 -6.76 -1.46
N ASP A 79 13.64 -6.66 -2.70
CA ASP A 79 14.09 -7.81 -3.46
C ASP A 79 15.16 -8.62 -2.70
N LYS A 80 14.99 -9.95 -2.66
CA LYS A 80 15.90 -10.89 -2.01
C LYS A 80 16.75 -11.72 -3.00
N HIS A 81 16.58 -11.50 -4.31
CA HIS A 81 17.15 -12.37 -5.34
C HIS A 81 18.55 -11.94 -5.84
N TYR A 82 19.23 -11.06 -5.12
CA TYR A 82 20.59 -10.61 -5.46
C TYR A 82 21.61 -11.00 -4.38
N ALA A 83 22.89 -11.09 -4.78
CA ALA A 83 23.98 -11.44 -3.88
C ALA A 83 24.13 -10.41 -2.75
N GLY A 84 24.05 -10.87 -1.49
CA GLY A 84 24.13 -10.00 -0.30
C GLY A 84 22.82 -9.51 0.26
N ALA A 85 21.67 -9.74 -0.40
CA ALA A 85 20.36 -9.38 0.10
C ALA A 85 20.07 -9.95 1.49
N GLU A 86 20.46 -11.20 1.72
CA GLU A 86 20.30 -11.90 3.00
C GLU A 86 21.01 -11.20 4.16
N ARG A 87 22.23 -10.68 3.94
CA ARG A 87 22.98 -9.92 4.96
C ARG A 87 22.28 -8.62 5.36
N LEU A 88 21.47 -8.05 4.45
CA LEU A 88 20.71 -6.83 4.65
C LEU A 88 19.30 -7.13 5.18
N GLY A 89 18.94 -8.41 5.36
CA GLY A 89 17.62 -8.83 5.82
C GLY A 89 16.51 -8.59 4.77
N HIS A 90 16.86 -8.37 3.50
CA HIS A 90 15.88 -8.07 2.46
C HIS A 90 14.96 -9.27 2.19
N GLY A 91 13.67 -9.02 2.11
CA GLY A 91 12.65 -10.03 1.89
C GLY A 91 12.42 -11.00 3.06
N GLN A 92 13.06 -10.78 4.22
CA GLN A 92 12.80 -11.57 5.41
C GLN A 92 11.38 -11.33 5.92
N SER A 93 10.69 -12.41 6.29
CA SER A 93 9.31 -12.38 6.79
C SER A 93 8.26 -11.87 5.77
N TYR A 94 8.60 -11.80 4.47
CA TYR A 94 7.62 -11.49 3.44
C TYR A 94 6.51 -12.55 3.42
N GLN A 95 5.26 -12.07 3.48
CA GLN A 95 4.07 -12.91 3.38
C GLN A 95 3.51 -12.84 1.96
N TYR A 96 3.42 -13.97 1.29
CA TYR A 96 2.85 -14.03 -0.04
C TYR A 96 1.32 -13.93 0.03
N ALA A 97 0.75 -12.91 -0.62
CA ALA A 97 -0.68 -12.60 -0.47
C ALA A 97 -1.60 -13.75 -0.89
N HIS A 98 -1.21 -14.56 -1.88
CA HIS A 98 -2.02 -15.70 -2.33
C HIS A 98 -2.09 -16.86 -1.33
N ASP A 99 -1.21 -16.90 -0.32
CA ASP A 99 -1.28 -17.89 0.76
C ASP A 99 -2.34 -17.51 1.81
N ALA A 100 -2.82 -16.25 1.79
CA ALA A 100 -3.91 -15.80 2.65
C ALA A 100 -5.28 -16.15 2.04
N PRO A 101 -6.29 -16.56 2.86
CA PRO A 101 -7.60 -17.01 2.37
C PRO A 101 -8.35 -16.02 1.48
N ASP A 102 -8.11 -14.72 1.66
CA ASP A 102 -8.72 -13.62 0.91
C ASP A 102 -7.72 -12.85 0.03
N ALA A 103 -6.54 -13.45 -0.20
CA ALA A 103 -5.43 -12.87 -0.94
C ALA A 103 -4.97 -11.49 -0.40
N VAL A 104 -5.16 -11.25 0.90
CA VAL A 104 -4.65 -10.06 1.60
C VAL A 104 -3.70 -10.50 2.71
N ALA A 105 -2.40 -10.35 2.49
CA ALA A 105 -1.40 -10.62 3.50
C ALA A 105 -1.43 -9.56 4.62
N ALA A 106 -1.43 -10.03 5.86
CA ALA A 106 -1.42 -9.17 7.04
C ALA A 106 0.02 -8.69 7.34
N GLN A 107 0.53 -7.77 6.54
CA GLN A 107 1.87 -7.17 6.70
C GLN A 107 1.84 -5.67 6.45
N ASP A 108 2.82 -4.94 6.99
CA ASP A 108 2.92 -3.49 6.76
C ASP A 108 3.53 -3.21 5.37
N TYR A 109 2.81 -2.48 4.53
CA TYR A 109 3.25 -2.14 3.18
C TYR A 109 3.88 -0.75 3.07
N LEU A 110 3.64 0.13 4.04
CA LEU A 110 4.04 1.54 3.94
C LEU A 110 5.06 1.96 5.00
N GLY A 111 5.14 1.27 6.15
CA GLY A 111 6.00 1.63 7.27
C GLY A 111 5.49 2.80 8.12
N VAL A 112 4.42 3.46 7.71
CA VAL A 112 3.77 4.57 8.42
C VAL A 112 2.25 4.49 8.26
N GLU A 113 1.53 5.08 9.20
CA GLU A 113 0.08 5.21 9.07
C GLU A 113 -0.24 6.41 8.17
N ARG A 114 -0.62 6.13 6.91
CA ARG A 114 -0.97 7.14 5.91
C ARG A 114 -2.13 6.65 5.07
N GLU A 115 -3.07 7.52 4.82
CA GLU A 115 -4.29 7.21 4.08
C GLU A 115 -4.52 8.27 3.01
N TYR A 116 -4.30 7.89 1.73
CA TYR A 116 -4.50 8.80 0.59
C TYR A 116 -5.89 8.65 -0.04
N TYR A 117 -6.41 7.42 -0.16
CA TYR A 117 -7.70 7.19 -0.79
C TYR A 117 -8.81 7.07 0.25
N ARG A 118 -9.78 8.01 0.19
CA ARG A 118 -10.95 8.07 1.06
C ARG A 118 -12.20 8.05 0.20
N PRO A 119 -12.85 6.89 0.00
CA PRO A 119 -14.06 6.78 -0.80
C PRO A 119 -15.19 7.64 -0.23
N VAL A 120 -15.95 8.30 -1.12
CA VAL A 120 -17.04 9.21 -0.70
C VAL A 120 -18.39 8.51 -0.56
N GLY A 121 -18.45 7.19 -0.73
CA GLY A 121 -19.68 6.40 -0.55
C GLY A 121 -20.76 6.64 -1.60
N ARG A 122 -20.38 7.03 -2.83
CA ARG A 122 -21.29 7.19 -3.98
C ARG A 122 -21.07 6.10 -5.00
N GLY A 123 -22.15 5.60 -5.60
CA GLY A 123 -22.07 4.55 -6.61
C GLY A 123 -21.29 3.34 -6.10
N PHE A 124 -20.38 2.81 -6.92
CA PHE A 124 -19.55 1.65 -6.58
C PHE A 124 -18.57 1.89 -5.41
N GLU A 125 -18.26 3.14 -5.07
CA GLU A 125 -17.39 3.42 -3.91
C GLU A 125 -17.99 2.98 -2.57
N LYS A 126 -19.30 2.69 -2.48
CA LYS A 126 -19.90 2.09 -1.28
C LYS A 126 -19.30 0.71 -1.02
N GLU A 127 -19.25 -0.12 -2.05
CA GLU A 127 -18.66 -1.47 -1.97
C GLU A 127 -17.15 -1.42 -1.71
N LEU A 128 -16.47 -0.47 -2.36
CA LEU A 128 -15.03 -0.24 -2.12
C LEU A 128 -14.75 0.20 -0.68
N ALA A 129 -15.58 1.04 -0.10
CA ALA A 129 -15.42 1.52 1.28
C ALA A 129 -15.49 0.36 2.29
N GLU A 130 -16.46 -0.54 2.15
CA GLU A 130 -16.62 -1.72 3.00
C GLU A 130 -15.42 -2.65 2.89
N ARG A 131 -15.02 -2.98 1.67
CA ARG A 131 -13.84 -3.84 1.42
C ARG A 131 -12.56 -3.19 1.94
N LEU A 132 -12.37 -1.90 1.71
CA LEU A 132 -11.20 -1.16 2.14
C LEU A 132 -11.09 -1.10 3.67
N GLN A 133 -12.21 -0.94 4.37
CA GLN A 133 -12.25 -0.98 5.81
C GLN A 133 -11.76 -2.34 6.33
N THR A 134 -12.26 -3.44 5.79
CA THR A 134 -11.83 -4.80 6.16
C THR A 134 -10.33 -5.00 5.94
N ILE A 135 -9.79 -4.53 4.80
CA ILE A 135 -8.36 -4.62 4.49
C ILE A 135 -7.55 -3.79 5.51
N ARG A 136 -7.98 -2.57 5.81
CA ARG A 136 -7.30 -1.68 6.75
C ARG A 136 -7.26 -2.24 8.18
N GLU A 137 -8.34 -2.85 8.63
CA GLU A 137 -8.40 -3.51 9.95
C GLU A 137 -7.38 -4.64 10.04
N LYS A 138 -7.27 -5.48 9.00
CA LYS A 138 -6.24 -6.51 8.91
C LYS A 138 -4.82 -5.94 8.97
N LEU A 139 -4.55 -4.90 8.18
CA LEU A 139 -3.22 -4.28 8.12
C LEU A 139 -2.85 -3.60 9.43
N LYS A 140 -3.81 -2.96 10.12
CA LYS A 140 -3.59 -2.36 11.45
C LYS A 140 -3.26 -3.43 12.50
N GLY A 141 -3.98 -4.55 12.50
CA GLY A 141 -3.70 -5.68 13.38
C GLY A 141 -2.27 -6.21 13.19
N ALA A 142 -1.89 -6.48 11.96
CA ALA A 142 -0.54 -6.96 11.62
C ALA A 142 0.58 -6.00 12.04
N ARG A 143 0.39 -4.71 11.81
CA ARG A 143 1.35 -3.69 12.21
C ARG A 143 1.51 -3.60 13.73
N SER A 144 0.42 -3.70 14.48
CA SER A 144 0.47 -3.71 15.93
C SER A 144 1.24 -4.92 16.47
N GLU A 145 1.04 -6.11 15.87
CA GLU A 145 1.79 -7.32 16.22
C GLU A 145 3.28 -7.22 15.87
N GLU A 146 3.62 -6.63 14.73
CA GLU A 146 5.00 -6.43 14.31
C GLU A 146 5.75 -5.45 15.23
N LEU A 147 5.11 -4.36 15.62
CA LEU A 147 5.64 -3.41 16.59
C LEU A 147 5.84 -4.05 17.98
N ALA A 148 4.87 -4.83 18.45
CA ALA A 148 4.97 -5.54 19.73
C ALA A 148 6.14 -6.56 19.69
N ARG A 149 6.26 -7.34 18.61
CA ARG A 149 7.36 -8.31 18.42
C ARG A 149 8.73 -7.64 18.37
N SER A 150 8.82 -6.49 17.70
CA SER A 150 10.05 -5.70 17.63
C SER A 150 10.45 -5.13 18.98
N ALA A 151 9.48 -4.67 19.77
CA ALA A 151 9.72 -4.18 21.13
C ALA A 151 10.21 -5.31 22.08
N GLU A 152 9.63 -6.50 21.99
CA GLU A 152 10.07 -7.66 22.76
C GLU A 152 11.50 -8.10 22.41
N LEU A 153 11.85 -8.09 21.12
CA LEU A 153 13.20 -8.42 20.66
C LEU A 153 14.22 -7.38 21.14
N GLY A 154 13.87 -6.10 21.13
CA GLY A 154 14.68 -5.02 21.67
C GLY A 154 14.93 -5.20 23.18
N ALA A 155 13.88 -5.45 23.95
CA ALA A 155 13.99 -5.69 25.39
C ALA A 155 14.89 -6.90 25.75
N ARG A 156 14.73 -8.02 25.02
CA ARG A 156 15.60 -9.21 25.20
C ARG A 156 17.06 -8.94 24.84
N SER A 157 17.32 -8.11 23.85
CA SER A 157 18.69 -7.70 23.48
C SER A 157 19.35 -6.84 24.56
N GLU A 158 18.61 -5.91 25.12
CA GLU A 158 19.10 -5.07 26.25
C GLU A 158 19.37 -5.90 27.51
N GLU A 159 18.51 -6.86 27.81
CA GLU A 159 18.68 -7.76 28.95
C GLU A 159 19.93 -8.67 28.79
N ARG A 160 20.14 -9.21 27.58
CA ARG A 160 21.39 -9.96 27.28
C ARG A 160 22.63 -9.09 27.42
N THR A 161 22.58 -7.84 27.00
CA THR A 161 23.70 -6.90 27.13
C THR A 161 23.99 -6.59 28.61
N ARG A 162 22.95 -6.38 29.43
CA ARG A 162 23.09 -6.19 30.86
C ARG A 162 23.68 -7.40 31.56
N MET A 163 23.25 -8.61 31.22
CA MET A 163 23.80 -9.84 31.81
C MET A 163 25.28 -10.06 31.45
N HIS A 164 25.73 -9.67 30.27
CA HIS A 164 27.13 -9.79 29.85
C HIS A 164 28.03 -8.75 30.55
N VAL A 165 27.52 -7.59 30.88
CA VAL A 165 28.27 -6.53 31.59
C VAL A 165 28.44 -6.87 33.07
N PHE A 166 27.55 -7.68 33.65
CA PHE A 166 27.58 -8.06 35.08
C PHE A 166 28.17 -9.47 35.36
N ALA A 167 28.70 -10.16 34.35
CA ALA A 167 29.39 -11.43 34.60
C ALA A 167 30.69 -11.18 35.39
N PRO A 168 30.84 -11.73 36.62
CA PRO A 168 32.07 -11.56 37.37
C PRO A 168 33.22 -12.16 36.60
N ARG A 169 34.29 -11.40 36.38
CA ARG A 169 35.56 -11.92 35.85
C ARG A 169 36.03 -13.01 36.80
N SER A 170 35.94 -14.27 36.40
CA SER A 170 36.52 -15.37 37.15
C SER A 170 38.00 -15.09 37.38
N ALA A 171 38.42 -15.13 38.63
CA ALA A 171 39.78 -14.90 39.08
C ALA A 171 40.74 -15.80 38.31
N LEU A 172 41.76 -15.20 37.67
CA LEU A 172 42.90 -15.93 37.11
C LEU A 172 43.59 -16.70 38.21
N PRO A 173 43.94 -17.97 38.04
CA PRO A 173 44.73 -18.73 39.01
C PRO A 173 46.12 -18.08 39.18
N ALA A 174 46.58 -17.94 40.42
CA ALA A 174 47.89 -17.39 40.77
C ALA A 174 49.01 -18.24 40.14
N PRO A 175 50.14 -17.63 39.70
CA PRO A 175 51.28 -18.36 39.16
C PRO A 175 51.93 -19.18 40.30
N ARG A 176 52.15 -20.46 40.06
CA ARG A 176 52.97 -21.30 40.94
C ARG A 176 54.42 -20.88 40.75
N LEU A 177 55.04 -20.37 41.84
CA LEU A 177 56.49 -20.23 41.98
C LEU A 177 57.11 -21.61 42.18
N ALA A 178 58.04 -21.98 41.29
CA ALA A 178 58.99 -23.06 41.48
C ALA A 178 60.33 -22.46 41.91
#